data_55c5b99ea50a417171ee851af5552858
#
_entry.id   55c5b99ea50a417171ee851af5552858
#
_cell.length_a   1.000
_cell.length_b   1.000
_cell.length_c   1.000
_cell.angle_alpha   90.00
_cell.angle_beta   90.00
_cell.angle_gamma   90.00
#
_symmetry.space_group_name_H-M   'P 1'
#
loop_
_entity.id
_entity.type
_entity.pdbx_description
1 polymer ?
#
loop_
_entity_poly.entity_id
_entity_poly.type
_entity_poly.pdbx_seq_one_letter_code
_entity_poly.pdbx_strand_id
1 'polypeptide(L)'
;MATLVKRLVNQFPNLLKQVDFFAGTSTGSVVALTLASGNSADTLVEFYSIENLRFAFSPAHFNLFRPKYDNKHFKKLLEAHFPGNPRLGDLEYKFLAPAFKIDDKKRGNWRPVFFHNFPDSTHLADLVVDVALRSAAAPTIFPSHQEYIDGGMMANNPSTATIAYALGHGQPPPAIEDIRVLSVGTGLSPSIIQRDTKHWGVVQWMLNPFHSPSEPLLNVLFDGVVEADAMMSRHLVRPRYFRLNPPLVRQTALDDWKAIPELIKTAEDFDLHPAFEWIQTQWN
;
A
#
# COMPACT_ATOMS: atom_id res chain seq x y z
N MET A 1 -2.67 -1.29 9.72
CA MET A 1 -3.53 -0.46 8.84
C MET A 1 -5.01 -0.82 9.00
N ALA A 2 -5.49 -2.03 8.70
CA ALA A 2 -6.92 -2.40 8.80
C ALA A 2 -7.55 -2.06 10.18
N THR A 3 -6.89 -2.43 11.27
CA THR A 3 -7.30 -2.10 12.64
C THR A 3 -7.42 -0.59 12.88
N LEU A 4 -6.48 0.22 12.35
CA LEU A 4 -6.54 1.68 12.46
C LEU A 4 -7.77 2.24 11.72
N VAL A 5 -8.01 1.78 10.47
CA VAL A 5 -9.20 2.17 9.70
C VAL A 5 -10.47 1.79 10.44
N LYS A 6 -10.56 0.57 11.01
CA LYS A 6 -11.71 0.15 11.81
C LYS A 6 -11.93 1.04 13.02
N ARG A 7 -10.87 1.41 13.77
CA ARG A 7 -10.97 2.32 14.92
C ARG A 7 -11.45 3.71 14.51
N LEU A 8 -11.00 4.24 13.37
CA LEU A 8 -11.48 5.51 12.84
C LEU A 8 -12.97 5.44 12.48
N VAL A 9 -13.40 4.36 11.80
CA VAL A 9 -14.81 4.16 11.43
C VAL A 9 -15.70 3.96 12.65
N ASN A 10 -15.23 3.30 13.70
CA ASN A 10 -15.97 3.17 14.94
C ASN A 10 -16.24 4.53 15.60
N GLN A 11 -15.29 5.47 15.51
CA GLN A 11 -15.46 6.84 16.01
C GLN A 11 -16.27 7.73 15.07
N PHE A 12 -16.10 7.53 13.75
CA PHE A 12 -16.74 8.31 12.69
C PHE A 12 -17.45 7.37 11.71
N PRO A 13 -18.67 6.88 11.99
CA PRO A 13 -19.34 5.85 11.18
C PRO A 13 -19.58 6.23 9.71
N ASN A 14 -19.63 7.52 9.41
CA ASN A 14 -19.82 8.02 8.05
C ASN A 14 -18.50 8.36 7.32
N LEU A 15 -17.34 8.17 7.95
CA LEU A 15 -16.05 8.58 7.40
C LEU A 15 -15.82 8.02 5.99
N LEU A 16 -16.01 6.72 5.78
CA LEU A 16 -15.77 6.09 4.48
C LEU A 16 -16.71 6.58 3.38
N LYS A 17 -17.94 6.97 3.74
CA LYS A 17 -18.91 7.53 2.78
C LYS A 17 -18.57 8.95 2.33
N GLN A 18 -17.70 9.63 3.06
CA GLN A 18 -17.21 10.99 2.76
C GLN A 18 -15.91 10.97 1.96
N VAL A 19 -15.39 9.77 1.66
CA VAL A 19 -14.16 9.62 0.86
C VAL A 19 -14.53 9.53 -0.61
N ASP A 20 -14.03 10.43 -1.43
CA ASP A 20 -14.22 10.42 -2.88
C ASP A 20 -13.24 9.49 -3.60
N PHE A 21 -12.05 9.27 -3.02
CA PHE A 21 -10.94 8.63 -3.71
C PHE A 21 -10.06 7.81 -2.78
N PHE A 22 -10.00 6.50 -3.01
CA PHE A 22 -9.15 5.56 -2.29
C PHE A 22 -7.88 5.24 -3.08
N ALA A 23 -6.73 5.31 -2.46
CA ALA A 23 -5.46 4.97 -3.08
C ALA A 23 -4.61 4.09 -2.17
N GLY A 24 -3.85 3.19 -2.76
CA GLY A 24 -2.98 2.30 -1.98
C GLY A 24 -1.97 1.56 -2.83
N THR A 25 -0.84 1.20 -2.24
CA THR A 25 0.26 0.48 -2.88
C THR A 25 0.44 -0.87 -2.23
N SER A 26 0.77 -1.88 -3.02
CA SER A 26 1.07 -3.24 -2.52
C SER A 26 -0.11 -3.77 -1.68
N THR A 27 0.12 -4.17 -0.43
CA THR A 27 -0.96 -4.52 0.50
C THR A 27 -1.97 -3.39 0.67
N GLY A 28 -1.54 -2.12 0.61
CA GLY A 28 -2.44 -0.95 0.64
C GLY A 28 -3.37 -0.88 -0.57
N SER A 29 -3.00 -1.47 -1.73
CA SER A 29 -3.89 -1.53 -2.89
C SER A 29 -5.09 -2.44 -2.62
N VAL A 30 -4.91 -3.53 -1.86
CA VAL A 30 -6.02 -4.40 -1.45
C VAL A 30 -6.96 -3.65 -0.50
N VAL A 31 -6.40 -2.87 0.46
CA VAL A 31 -7.21 -2.00 1.33
C VAL A 31 -8.03 -1.01 0.50
N ALA A 32 -7.37 -0.30 -0.42
CA ALA A 32 -8.02 0.70 -1.26
C ALA A 32 -9.09 0.09 -2.17
N LEU A 33 -8.82 -1.07 -2.79
CA LEU A 33 -9.79 -1.81 -3.61
C LEU A 33 -11.00 -2.28 -2.81
N THR A 34 -10.78 -2.80 -1.60
CA THR A 34 -11.86 -3.24 -0.70
C THR A 34 -12.78 -2.08 -0.37
N LEU A 35 -12.21 -0.93 0.01
CA LEU A 35 -13.01 0.25 0.36
C LEU A 35 -13.66 0.87 -0.87
N ALA A 36 -12.95 0.94 -2.00
CA ALA A 36 -13.49 1.45 -3.26
C ALA A 36 -14.61 0.57 -3.86
N SER A 37 -14.69 -0.70 -3.45
CA SER A 37 -15.82 -1.60 -3.77
C SER A 37 -17.01 -1.43 -2.82
N GLY A 38 -17.02 -0.43 -1.93
CA GLY A 38 -18.09 -0.21 -0.95
C GLY A 38 -18.07 -1.16 0.26
N ASN A 39 -17.02 -1.96 0.44
CA ASN A 39 -16.91 -2.89 1.56
C ASN A 39 -16.54 -2.19 2.87
N SER A 40 -16.86 -2.82 3.99
CA SER A 40 -16.66 -2.28 5.33
C SER A 40 -15.22 -2.41 5.84
N ALA A 41 -14.89 -1.67 6.90
CA ALA A 41 -13.64 -1.84 7.63
C ALA A 41 -13.52 -3.22 8.32
N ASP A 42 -14.65 -3.88 8.63
CA ASP A 42 -14.64 -5.24 9.18
C ASP A 42 -14.16 -6.25 8.16
N THR A 43 -14.57 -6.11 6.90
CA THR A 43 -14.08 -6.92 5.77
C THR A 43 -12.56 -6.81 5.61
N LEU A 44 -11.97 -5.62 5.85
CA LEU A 44 -10.53 -5.46 5.86
C LEU A 44 -9.87 -6.24 6.99
N VAL A 45 -10.41 -6.15 8.21
CA VAL A 45 -9.83 -6.86 9.36
C VAL A 45 -9.89 -8.37 9.15
N GLU A 46 -10.97 -8.88 8.59
CA GLU A 46 -11.11 -10.29 8.23
C GLU A 46 -10.09 -10.73 7.19
N PHE A 47 -9.91 -9.94 6.11
CA PHE A 47 -8.90 -10.23 5.08
C PHE A 47 -7.49 -10.35 5.66
N TYR A 48 -7.12 -9.45 6.58
CA TYR A 48 -5.80 -9.43 7.23
C TYR A 48 -5.72 -10.29 8.49
N SER A 49 -6.59 -11.31 8.63
CA SER A 49 -6.49 -12.30 9.71
C SER A 49 -5.21 -13.12 9.60
N ILE A 50 -4.78 -13.68 10.75
CA ILE A 50 -3.57 -14.52 10.80
C ILE A 50 -3.71 -15.76 9.91
N GLU A 51 -4.90 -16.36 9.83
CA GLU A 51 -5.22 -17.52 9.03
C GLU A 51 -5.07 -17.21 7.53
N ASN A 52 -5.64 -16.11 7.08
CA ASN A 52 -5.60 -15.68 5.69
C ASN A 52 -4.18 -15.34 5.26
N LEU A 53 -3.42 -14.60 6.07
CA LEU A 53 -2.05 -14.24 5.72
C LEU A 53 -1.10 -15.44 5.82
N ARG A 54 -1.30 -16.36 6.78
CA ARG A 54 -0.59 -17.63 6.79
C ARG A 54 -0.84 -18.45 5.52
N PHE A 55 -2.07 -18.48 5.03
CA PHE A 55 -2.42 -19.12 3.77
C PHE A 55 -1.76 -18.42 2.58
N ALA A 56 -1.87 -17.10 2.47
CA ALA A 56 -1.29 -16.32 1.38
C ALA A 56 0.24 -16.51 1.26
N PHE A 57 0.95 -16.54 2.40
CA PHE A 57 2.39 -16.74 2.49
C PHE A 57 2.76 -18.23 2.70
N SER A 58 2.21 -19.12 1.85
CA SER A 58 2.49 -20.57 1.88
C SER A 58 2.35 -21.19 0.50
N PRO A 59 3.08 -22.29 0.21
CA PRO A 59 4.30 -22.71 0.88
C PRO A 59 5.47 -21.79 0.57
N ALA A 60 6.39 -21.61 1.52
CA ALA A 60 7.61 -20.85 1.30
C ALA A 60 8.66 -21.69 0.56
N HIS A 61 9.39 -21.06 -0.36
CA HIS A 61 10.52 -21.65 -1.06
C HIS A 61 11.83 -21.08 -0.52
N PHE A 62 12.70 -21.92 -0.01
CA PHE A 62 14.03 -21.52 0.47
C PHE A 62 15.06 -21.69 -0.65
N ASN A 63 14.99 -20.80 -1.66
CA ASN A 63 15.86 -20.85 -2.84
C ASN A 63 16.16 -19.44 -3.32
N LEU A 64 17.43 -19.11 -3.49
CA LEU A 64 17.88 -17.78 -3.94
C LEU A 64 17.59 -17.50 -5.43
N PHE A 65 17.23 -18.51 -6.21
CA PHE A 65 17.02 -18.39 -7.65
C PHE A 65 15.54 -18.28 -8.06
N ARG A 66 14.64 -18.18 -7.08
CA ARG A 66 13.20 -17.97 -7.31
C ARG A 66 12.56 -17.20 -6.16
N PRO A 67 11.38 -16.58 -6.36
CA PRO A 67 10.65 -15.90 -5.31
C PRO A 67 10.35 -16.83 -4.12
N LYS A 68 10.24 -16.26 -2.93
CA LYS A 68 9.96 -16.99 -1.69
C LYS A 68 8.61 -17.70 -1.73
N TYR A 69 7.62 -17.11 -2.39
CA TYR A 69 6.28 -17.68 -2.58
C TYR A 69 5.89 -17.70 -4.06
N ASP A 70 5.01 -18.64 -4.45
CA ASP A 70 4.20 -18.43 -5.63
C ASP A 70 2.97 -17.57 -5.24
N ASN A 71 2.35 -16.90 -6.21
CA ASN A 71 1.20 -16.03 -5.91
C ASN A 71 -0.15 -16.77 -5.91
N LYS A 72 -0.17 -18.11 -5.99
CA LYS A 72 -1.40 -18.89 -6.16
C LYS A 72 -2.35 -18.77 -4.97
N HIS A 73 -1.82 -18.88 -3.74
CA HIS A 73 -2.63 -18.79 -2.54
C HIS A 73 -3.10 -17.35 -2.31
N PHE A 74 -2.23 -16.37 -2.55
CA PHE A 74 -2.63 -14.97 -2.47
C PHE A 74 -3.71 -14.63 -3.52
N LYS A 75 -3.58 -15.13 -4.75
CA LYS A 75 -4.60 -14.99 -5.78
C LYS A 75 -5.93 -15.60 -5.36
N LYS A 76 -5.93 -16.84 -4.81
CA LYS A 76 -7.16 -17.47 -4.31
C LYS A 76 -7.82 -16.67 -3.19
N LEU A 77 -7.02 -16.11 -2.28
CA LEU A 77 -7.52 -15.25 -1.22
C LEU A 77 -8.19 -13.99 -1.78
N LEU A 78 -7.56 -13.35 -2.78
CA LEU A 78 -8.13 -12.18 -3.47
C LEU A 78 -9.41 -12.54 -4.23
N GLU A 79 -9.45 -13.67 -4.94
CA GLU A 79 -10.65 -14.15 -5.65
C GLU A 79 -11.82 -14.41 -4.70
N ALA A 80 -11.56 -14.95 -3.52
CA ALA A 80 -12.57 -15.13 -2.48
C ALA A 80 -13.04 -13.80 -1.88
N HIS A 81 -12.12 -12.82 -1.75
CA HIS A 81 -12.40 -11.49 -1.20
C HIS A 81 -13.16 -10.58 -2.18
N PHE A 82 -12.91 -10.72 -3.48
CA PHE A 82 -13.58 -9.99 -4.56
C PHE A 82 -14.43 -10.95 -5.42
N PRO A 83 -15.59 -11.39 -4.94
CA PRO A 83 -16.43 -12.35 -5.66
C PRO A 83 -16.83 -11.79 -7.04
N GLY A 84 -16.78 -12.66 -8.05
CA GLY A 84 -17.03 -12.25 -9.44
C GLY A 84 -15.90 -11.49 -10.10
N ASN A 85 -14.82 -11.18 -9.37
CA ASN A 85 -13.64 -10.47 -9.85
C ASN A 85 -14.00 -9.25 -10.71
N PRO A 86 -14.58 -8.19 -10.12
CA PRO A 86 -15.09 -7.02 -10.86
C PRO A 86 -13.94 -6.31 -11.60
N ARG A 87 -14.31 -5.44 -12.52
CA ARG A 87 -13.37 -4.56 -13.23
C ARG A 87 -13.14 -3.27 -12.45
N LEU A 88 -12.04 -2.57 -12.70
CA LEU A 88 -11.83 -1.25 -12.08
C LEU A 88 -12.96 -0.26 -12.38
N GLY A 89 -13.55 -0.34 -13.58
CA GLY A 89 -14.70 0.49 -13.96
C GLY A 89 -15.96 0.24 -13.17
N ASP A 90 -16.08 -0.91 -12.50
CA ASP A 90 -17.25 -1.32 -11.72
C ASP A 90 -17.17 -0.87 -10.24
N LEU A 91 -16.04 -0.28 -9.81
CA LEU A 91 -15.87 0.16 -8.44
C LEU A 91 -16.79 1.34 -8.09
N GLU A 92 -17.32 1.34 -6.89
CA GLU A 92 -18.26 2.35 -6.40
C GLU A 92 -17.57 3.72 -6.21
N TYR A 93 -16.33 3.72 -5.72
CA TYR A 93 -15.55 4.93 -5.47
C TYR A 93 -14.36 5.03 -6.42
N LYS A 94 -13.78 6.23 -6.52
CA LYS A 94 -12.51 6.43 -7.26
C LYS A 94 -11.39 5.67 -6.59
N PHE A 95 -10.53 5.10 -7.42
CA PHE A 95 -9.44 4.22 -7.01
C PHE A 95 -8.14 4.54 -7.75
N LEU A 96 -7.01 4.36 -7.05
CA LEU A 96 -5.67 4.40 -7.65
C LEU A 96 -4.73 3.41 -6.96
N ALA A 97 -4.00 2.62 -7.77
CA ALA A 97 -2.88 1.82 -7.30
C ALA A 97 -1.69 1.90 -8.25
N PRO A 98 -0.48 2.15 -7.74
CA PRO A 98 0.74 2.07 -8.53
C PRO A 98 1.21 0.63 -8.71
N ALA A 99 1.85 0.36 -9.85
CA ALA A 99 2.70 -0.79 -10.09
C ALA A 99 3.82 -0.39 -11.07
N PHE A 100 4.88 -1.17 -11.15
CA PHE A 100 5.99 -0.87 -12.04
C PHE A 100 6.08 -1.93 -13.15
N LYS A 101 5.89 -1.50 -14.40
CA LYS A 101 5.96 -2.38 -15.57
C LYS A 101 7.42 -2.58 -16.00
N ILE A 102 7.89 -3.82 -15.96
CA ILE A 102 9.29 -4.16 -16.25
C ILE A 102 9.56 -4.56 -17.71
N ASP A 103 8.52 -4.90 -18.47
CA ASP A 103 8.63 -5.23 -19.89
C ASP A 103 7.46 -4.59 -20.67
N ASP A 104 7.68 -3.37 -21.18
CA ASP A 104 6.72 -2.73 -22.08
C ASP A 104 7.26 -2.81 -23.54
N LYS A 105 6.99 -3.95 -24.18
CA LYS A 105 7.41 -4.23 -25.57
C LYS A 105 6.97 -3.18 -26.58
N LYS A 106 5.85 -2.47 -26.29
CA LYS A 106 5.34 -1.41 -27.19
C LYS A 106 6.17 -0.12 -27.10
N ARG A 107 6.72 0.17 -25.91
CA ARG A 107 7.52 1.37 -25.67
C ARG A 107 9.02 1.12 -25.65
N GLY A 108 9.44 -0.15 -25.54
CA GLY A 108 10.86 -0.53 -25.50
C GLY A 108 11.57 -0.19 -24.20
N ASN A 109 10.85 0.16 -23.13
CA ASN A 109 11.40 0.48 -21.81
C ASN A 109 10.46 0.08 -20.67
N TRP A 110 10.97 -0.01 -19.48
CA TRP A 110 10.21 -0.14 -18.25
C TRP A 110 9.63 1.22 -17.82
N ARG A 111 8.54 1.21 -17.03
CA ARG A 111 7.89 2.44 -16.59
C ARG A 111 6.97 2.28 -15.37
N PRO A 112 6.73 3.36 -14.61
CA PRO A 112 5.63 3.38 -13.66
C PRO A 112 4.27 3.30 -14.37
N VAL A 113 3.31 2.66 -13.70
CA VAL A 113 1.90 2.62 -14.13
C VAL A 113 1.04 2.88 -12.90
N PHE A 114 0.05 3.75 -13.06
CA PHE A 114 -0.98 3.99 -12.06
C PHE A 114 -2.30 3.45 -12.60
N PHE A 115 -2.80 2.37 -11.99
CA PHE A 115 -4.11 1.83 -12.28
C PHE A 115 -5.15 2.69 -11.59
N HIS A 116 -6.12 3.20 -12.33
CA HIS A 116 -7.19 4.05 -11.80
C HIS A 116 -8.49 3.87 -12.58
N ASN A 117 -9.62 4.30 -11.99
CA ASN A 117 -10.95 4.19 -12.59
C ASN A 117 -11.59 5.56 -12.91
N PHE A 118 -10.79 6.60 -13.14
CA PHE A 118 -11.32 7.82 -13.77
C PHE A 118 -11.79 7.55 -15.19
N PRO A 119 -12.76 8.32 -15.73
CA PRO A 119 -13.40 8.02 -17.02
C PRO A 119 -12.47 7.92 -18.23
N ASP A 120 -11.35 8.61 -18.20
CA ASP A 120 -10.33 8.61 -19.25
C ASP A 120 -9.27 7.50 -19.08
N SER A 121 -9.43 6.62 -18.10
CA SER A 121 -8.50 5.51 -17.84
C SER A 121 -8.54 4.47 -18.94
N THR A 122 -7.37 4.04 -19.38
CA THR A 122 -7.20 2.87 -20.26
C THR A 122 -7.30 1.54 -19.50
N HIS A 123 -7.47 1.59 -18.17
CA HIS A 123 -7.47 0.46 -17.25
C HIS A 123 -8.85 0.07 -16.71
N LEU A 124 -9.93 0.69 -17.19
CA LEU A 124 -11.30 0.42 -16.71
C LEU A 124 -11.71 -1.05 -16.85
N ALA A 125 -11.18 -1.75 -17.86
CA ALA A 125 -11.46 -3.16 -18.10
C ALA A 125 -10.57 -4.12 -17.32
N ASP A 126 -9.52 -3.63 -16.64
CA ASP A 126 -8.64 -4.47 -15.85
C ASP A 126 -9.37 -5.05 -14.62
N LEU A 127 -9.11 -6.32 -14.33
CA LEU A 127 -9.73 -7.02 -13.20
C LEU A 127 -9.09 -6.60 -11.87
N VAL A 128 -9.90 -6.41 -10.85
CA VAL A 128 -9.49 -5.99 -9.51
C VAL A 128 -8.40 -6.92 -8.93
N VAL A 129 -8.58 -8.24 -9.05
CA VAL A 129 -7.60 -9.22 -8.58
C VAL A 129 -6.26 -9.09 -9.30
N ASP A 130 -6.27 -8.87 -10.63
CA ASP A 130 -5.02 -8.69 -11.37
C ASP A 130 -4.30 -7.39 -10.99
N VAL A 131 -5.03 -6.31 -10.77
CA VAL A 131 -4.46 -5.03 -10.33
C VAL A 131 -3.84 -5.16 -8.94
N ALA A 132 -4.52 -5.84 -8.00
CA ALA A 132 -3.97 -6.14 -6.68
C ALA A 132 -2.67 -6.97 -6.77
N LEU A 133 -2.65 -8.01 -7.60
CA LEU A 133 -1.48 -8.86 -7.83
C LEU A 133 -0.32 -8.10 -8.48
N ARG A 134 -0.60 -7.20 -9.45
CA ARG A 134 0.42 -6.35 -10.08
C ARG A 134 1.04 -5.39 -9.08
N SER A 135 0.19 -4.72 -8.27
CA SER A 135 0.65 -3.74 -7.27
C SER A 135 1.41 -4.38 -6.10
N ALA A 136 1.11 -5.64 -5.76
CA ALA A 136 1.69 -6.37 -4.63
C ALA A 136 2.74 -7.42 -5.02
N ALA A 137 3.23 -7.42 -6.27
CA ALA A 137 4.27 -8.33 -6.75
C ALA A 137 5.67 -7.91 -6.26
N ALA A 138 5.89 -7.94 -4.93
CA ALA A 138 7.14 -7.52 -4.31
C ALA A 138 8.30 -8.42 -4.77
N PRO A 139 9.37 -7.86 -5.40
CA PRO A 139 10.54 -8.62 -5.79
C PRO A 139 11.10 -9.43 -4.62
N THR A 140 11.61 -10.62 -4.89
CA THR A 140 12.08 -11.63 -3.94
C THR A 140 10.99 -12.37 -3.17
N ILE A 141 9.85 -11.74 -2.90
CA ILE A 141 8.71 -12.28 -2.15
C ILE A 141 7.74 -13.01 -3.09
N PHE A 142 7.23 -12.33 -4.11
CA PHE A 142 6.31 -12.87 -5.12
C PHE A 142 6.90 -12.76 -6.53
N PRO A 143 6.46 -13.63 -7.47
CA PRO A 143 6.79 -13.45 -8.88
C PRO A 143 6.15 -12.18 -9.44
N SER A 144 6.77 -11.61 -10.47
CA SER A 144 6.11 -10.57 -11.27
C SER A 144 4.78 -11.09 -11.83
N HIS A 145 3.76 -10.24 -11.86
CA HIS A 145 2.45 -10.58 -12.40
C HIS A 145 2.17 -9.80 -13.68
N GLN A 146 2.03 -10.50 -14.80
CA GLN A 146 1.76 -9.88 -16.12
C GLN A 146 2.75 -8.76 -16.47
N GLU A 147 4.05 -9.01 -16.23
CA GLU A 147 5.16 -8.06 -16.47
C GLU A 147 5.19 -6.84 -15.53
N TYR A 148 4.51 -6.91 -14.38
CA TYR A 148 4.56 -5.87 -13.35
C TYR A 148 5.23 -6.40 -12.08
N ILE A 149 5.88 -5.48 -11.37
CA ILE A 149 6.36 -5.64 -10.01
C ILE A 149 5.70 -4.59 -9.11
N ASP A 150 5.89 -4.74 -7.80
CA ASP A 150 5.27 -3.92 -6.75
C ASP A 150 5.45 -2.42 -6.99
N GLY A 151 4.37 -1.68 -6.83
CA GLY A 151 4.35 -0.23 -6.91
C GLY A 151 5.15 0.47 -5.83
N GLY A 152 5.45 -0.22 -4.73
CA GLY A 152 6.28 0.28 -3.65
C GLY A 152 7.70 0.64 -4.06
N MET A 153 8.17 0.09 -5.20
CA MET A 153 9.45 0.47 -5.78
C MET A 153 9.54 1.95 -6.18
N MET A 154 8.40 2.64 -6.31
CA MET A 154 8.37 4.04 -6.76
C MET A 154 7.39 4.94 -5.99
N ALA A 155 6.30 4.40 -5.46
CA ALA A 155 5.24 5.14 -4.79
C ALA A 155 4.62 4.28 -3.66
N ASN A 156 5.42 3.92 -2.66
CA ASN A 156 4.99 3.09 -1.53
C ASN A 156 3.97 3.81 -0.63
N ASN A 157 4.02 5.14 -0.57
CA ASN A 157 2.96 6.01 -0.09
C ASN A 157 2.43 6.80 -1.30
N PRO A 158 1.25 6.49 -1.88
CA PRO A 158 0.81 7.13 -3.11
C PRO A 158 0.09 8.47 -2.90
N SER A 159 0.27 9.15 -1.76
CA SER A 159 -0.49 10.38 -1.43
C SER A 159 -0.27 11.49 -2.45
N THR A 160 0.98 11.76 -2.85
CA THR A 160 1.29 12.80 -3.86
C THR A 160 0.68 12.44 -5.22
N ALA A 161 0.77 11.16 -5.63
CA ALA A 161 0.14 10.69 -6.86
C ALA A 161 -1.39 10.84 -6.80
N THR A 162 -2.00 10.54 -5.65
CA THR A 162 -3.45 10.68 -5.43
C THR A 162 -3.88 12.14 -5.59
N ILE A 163 -3.15 13.09 -4.99
CA ILE A 163 -3.39 14.53 -5.16
C ILE A 163 -3.29 14.92 -6.63
N ALA A 164 -2.22 14.49 -7.32
CA ALA A 164 -2.01 14.82 -8.73
C ALA A 164 -3.12 14.26 -9.64
N TYR A 165 -3.55 13.02 -9.37
CA TYR A 165 -4.64 12.40 -10.14
C TYR A 165 -6.01 13.05 -9.86
N ALA A 166 -6.30 13.42 -8.62
CA ALA A 166 -7.51 14.17 -8.29
C ALA A 166 -7.58 15.50 -9.05
N LEU A 167 -6.48 16.25 -9.09
CA LEU A 167 -6.38 17.52 -9.81
C LEU A 167 -6.45 17.34 -11.33
N GLY A 168 -5.84 16.27 -11.87
CA GLY A 168 -5.74 16.05 -13.31
C GLY A 168 -6.94 15.37 -13.95
N HIS A 169 -7.67 14.51 -13.21
CA HIS A 169 -8.74 13.66 -13.73
C HIS A 169 -10.09 13.88 -13.02
N GLY A 170 -10.17 14.68 -11.97
CA GLY A 170 -11.45 15.04 -11.32
C GLY A 170 -12.40 15.73 -12.29
N GLN A 171 -13.71 15.47 -12.17
CA GLN A 171 -14.72 16.07 -13.05
C GLN A 171 -15.90 16.59 -12.21
N PRO A 172 -15.98 17.92 -11.95
CA PRO A 172 -14.96 18.93 -12.30
C PRO A 172 -13.66 18.74 -11.51
N PRO A 173 -12.51 19.24 -11.98
CA PRO A 173 -11.28 19.22 -11.21
C PRO A 173 -11.46 19.98 -9.89
N PRO A 174 -11.11 19.38 -8.73
CA PRO A 174 -11.18 20.10 -7.46
C PRO A 174 -10.11 21.20 -7.42
N ALA A 175 -10.34 22.27 -6.67
CA ALA A 175 -9.26 23.15 -6.29
C ALA A 175 -8.33 22.45 -5.30
N ILE A 176 -7.04 22.79 -5.30
CA ILE A 176 -6.08 22.16 -4.38
C ILE A 176 -6.46 22.44 -2.91
N GLU A 177 -7.14 23.54 -2.66
CA GLU A 177 -7.67 23.94 -1.35
C GLU A 177 -8.78 23.02 -0.85
N ASP A 178 -9.46 22.32 -1.75
CA ASP A 178 -10.54 21.36 -1.40
C ASP A 178 -10.03 19.95 -1.12
N ILE A 179 -8.77 19.68 -1.46
CA ILE A 179 -8.19 18.35 -1.27
C ILE A 179 -7.79 18.14 0.19
N ARG A 180 -8.28 17.05 0.77
CA ARG A 180 -7.92 16.56 2.09
C ARG A 180 -7.40 15.13 1.97
N VAL A 181 -6.33 14.82 2.67
CA VAL A 181 -5.66 13.51 2.58
C VAL A 181 -5.45 12.92 3.96
N LEU A 182 -6.12 11.82 4.23
CA LEU A 182 -5.85 10.95 5.37
C LEU A 182 -5.00 9.77 4.89
N SER A 183 -3.72 9.80 5.20
CA SER A 183 -2.76 8.76 4.82
C SER A 183 -2.52 7.79 5.97
N VAL A 184 -2.85 6.51 5.76
CA VAL A 184 -2.73 5.47 6.79
C VAL A 184 -1.63 4.49 6.40
N GLY A 185 -0.59 4.40 7.23
CA GLY A 185 0.55 3.50 7.01
C GLY A 185 0.41 2.14 7.69
N THR A 186 1.37 1.27 7.39
CA THR A 186 1.50 -0.07 7.99
C THR A 186 2.32 -0.10 9.26
N GLY A 187 2.86 1.05 9.66
CA GLY A 187 3.76 1.25 10.78
C GLY A 187 5.13 1.77 10.34
N LEU A 188 5.76 2.55 11.20
CA LEU A 188 7.12 3.05 10.99
C LEU A 188 8.11 2.08 11.61
N SER A 189 8.87 1.38 10.77
CA SER A 189 9.89 0.44 11.23
C SER A 189 11.10 1.18 11.80
N PRO A 190 11.67 0.76 12.94
CA PRO A 190 12.90 1.34 13.48
C PRO A 190 14.12 0.84 12.70
N SER A 191 14.21 1.19 11.41
CA SER A 191 15.30 0.74 10.54
C SER A 191 16.45 1.74 10.56
N ILE A 192 17.60 1.34 11.09
CA ILE A 192 18.85 2.10 11.05
C ILE A 192 20.02 1.20 10.67
N ILE A 193 20.94 1.75 9.87
CA ILE A 193 22.21 1.09 9.57
C ILE A 193 23.26 1.62 10.55
N GLN A 194 23.52 0.88 11.63
CA GLN A 194 24.44 1.28 12.71
C GLN A 194 25.94 1.07 12.40
N ARG A 195 26.32 0.93 11.12
CA ARG A 195 27.68 0.59 10.71
C ARG A 195 28.27 1.62 9.78
N ASP A 196 29.60 1.68 9.73
CA ASP A 196 30.30 2.43 8.70
C ASP A 196 30.09 1.75 7.33
N THR A 197 29.40 2.44 6.43
CA THR A 197 29.08 1.97 5.09
C THR A 197 30.09 2.37 4.03
N LYS A 198 31.18 3.08 4.40
CA LYS A 198 32.17 3.64 3.45
C LYS A 198 32.82 2.61 2.55
N HIS A 199 32.90 1.37 3.00
CA HIS A 199 33.54 0.27 2.27
C HIS A 199 32.53 -0.80 1.83
N TRP A 200 31.21 -0.48 1.86
CA TRP A 200 30.18 -1.42 1.41
C TRP A 200 30.15 -1.52 -0.10
N GLY A 201 30.31 -2.74 -0.61
CA GLY A 201 30.11 -3.11 -2.02
C GLY A 201 28.71 -3.67 -2.26
N VAL A 202 28.52 -4.25 -3.43
CA VAL A 202 27.22 -4.80 -3.89
C VAL A 202 26.64 -5.82 -2.90
N VAL A 203 27.48 -6.73 -2.39
CA VAL A 203 27.01 -7.78 -1.47
C VAL A 203 26.41 -7.20 -0.20
N GLN A 204 27.08 -6.24 0.43
CA GLN A 204 26.61 -5.64 1.67
C GLN A 204 25.35 -4.81 1.48
N TRP A 205 25.21 -4.13 0.34
CA TRP A 205 24.03 -3.33 0.01
C TRP A 205 22.84 -4.17 -0.41
N MET A 206 23.08 -5.24 -1.18
CA MET A 206 22.01 -6.05 -1.77
C MET A 206 21.61 -7.25 -0.90
N LEU A 207 22.58 -7.90 -0.26
CA LEU A 207 22.38 -9.10 0.55
C LEU A 207 23.32 -9.07 1.75
N ASN A 208 22.77 -8.81 2.93
CA ASN A 208 23.54 -8.82 4.18
C ASN A 208 22.95 -9.85 5.17
N PRO A 209 23.14 -11.16 4.93
CA PRO A 209 22.44 -12.21 5.68
C PRO A 209 22.82 -12.27 7.17
N PHE A 210 23.92 -11.63 7.55
CA PHE A 210 24.43 -11.64 8.93
C PHE A 210 24.01 -10.41 9.75
N HIS A 211 23.24 -9.48 9.16
CA HIS A 211 22.89 -8.22 9.79
C HIS A 211 21.48 -7.77 9.42
N SER A 212 20.88 -6.99 10.29
CA SER A 212 19.63 -6.31 10.04
C SER A 212 19.91 -4.86 9.57
N PRO A 213 19.21 -4.39 8.52
CA PRO A 213 18.35 -5.15 7.60
C PRO A 213 19.16 -6.09 6.68
N SER A 214 18.59 -7.24 6.32
CA SER A 214 19.24 -8.20 5.42
C SER A 214 19.35 -7.74 3.96
N GLU A 215 18.51 -6.79 3.57
CA GLU A 215 18.45 -6.18 2.23
C GLU A 215 18.48 -4.64 2.37
N PRO A 216 19.63 -4.04 2.78
CA PRO A 216 19.70 -2.64 3.19
C PRO A 216 19.23 -1.66 2.12
N LEU A 217 19.66 -1.85 0.86
CA LEU A 217 19.29 -0.95 -0.23
C LEU A 217 17.79 -0.96 -0.50
N LEU A 218 17.18 -2.14 -0.50
CA LEU A 218 15.74 -2.29 -0.74
C LEU A 218 14.93 -1.62 0.38
N ASN A 219 15.33 -1.83 1.64
CA ASN A 219 14.66 -1.19 2.78
C ASN A 219 14.79 0.34 2.74
N VAL A 220 16.00 0.87 2.45
CA VAL A 220 16.21 2.32 2.32
C VAL A 220 15.34 2.91 1.20
N LEU A 221 15.20 2.21 0.06
CA LEU A 221 14.35 2.67 -1.03
C LEU A 221 12.87 2.69 -0.61
N PHE A 222 12.36 1.62 -0.02
CA PHE A 222 10.96 1.56 0.41
C PHE A 222 10.63 2.63 1.48
N ASP A 223 11.47 2.76 2.50
CA ASP A 223 11.25 3.74 3.57
C ASP A 223 11.45 5.17 3.07
N GLY A 224 12.49 5.41 2.25
CA GLY A 224 12.79 6.72 1.69
C GLY A 224 11.68 7.26 0.79
N VAL A 225 11.09 6.41 -0.05
CA VAL A 225 9.96 6.79 -0.91
C VAL A 225 8.72 7.14 -0.08
N VAL A 226 8.45 6.43 1.02
CA VAL A 226 7.32 6.71 1.92
C VAL A 226 7.45 8.09 2.56
N GLU A 227 8.63 8.39 3.12
CA GLU A 227 8.86 9.65 3.82
C GLU A 227 8.93 10.84 2.87
N ALA A 228 9.58 10.68 1.71
CA ALA A 228 9.63 11.72 0.69
C ALA A 228 8.23 12.10 0.20
N ASP A 229 7.37 11.11 -0.08
CA ASP A 229 5.99 11.35 -0.49
C ASP A 229 5.17 12.05 0.62
N ALA A 230 5.30 11.60 1.87
CA ALA A 230 4.64 12.23 3.01
C ALA A 230 5.06 13.70 3.18
N MET A 231 6.34 14.02 2.98
CA MET A 231 6.85 15.39 3.03
C MET A 231 6.26 16.24 1.88
N MET A 232 6.30 15.75 0.65
CA MET A 232 5.76 16.45 -0.52
C MET A 232 4.26 16.69 -0.38
N SER A 233 3.49 15.67 -0.01
CA SER A 233 2.04 15.80 0.19
C SER A 233 1.69 16.81 1.27
N ARG A 234 2.43 16.83 2.39
CA ARG A 234 2.27 17.82 3.45
C ARG A 234 2.54 19.23 2.96
N HIS A 235 3.55 19.44 2.10
CA HIS A 235 3.83 20.74 1.52
C HIS A 235 2.76 21.19 0.51
N LEU A 236 2.18 20.26 -0.25
CA LEU A 236 1.15 20.57 -1.25
C LEU A 236 -0.16 21.01 -0.61
N VAL A 237 -0.67 20.27 0.37
CA VAL A 237 -2.03 20.51 0.88
C VAL A 237 -2.09 20.97 2.33
N ARG A 238 -0.99 21.22 3.01
CA ARG A 238 -0.83 21.70 4.41
C ARG A 238 -2.13 21.69 5.17
N PRO A 239 -2.51 22.21 6.23
CA PRO A 239 -2.99 21.43 7.38
C PRO A 239 -3.95 20.27 7.03
N ARG A 240 -4.32 20.15 5.75
CA ARG A 240 -5.27 19.16 5.19
C ARG A 240 -4.65 17.81 4.83
N TYR A 241 -3.39 17.58 5.20
CA TYR A 241 -2.72 16.27 5.16
C TYR A 241 -2.49 15.73 6.56
N PHE A 242 -3.02 14.57 6.85
CA PHE A 242 -2.74 13.84 8.09
C PHE A 242 -2.15 12.47 7.79
N ARG A 243 -1.02 12.16 8.42
CA ARG A 243 -0.36 10.83 8.31
C ARG A 243 -0.52 10.07 9.61
N LEU A 244 -1.25 8.96 9.54
CA LEU A 244 -1.43 8.01 10.63
C LEU A 244 -0.49 6.81 10.40
N ASN A 245 0.63 6.75 11.12
CA ASN A 245 1.65 5.72 10.95
C ASN A 245 2.33 5.41 12.29
N PRO A 246 1.80 4.47 13.08
CA PRO A 246 2.33 4.13 14.40
C PRO A 246 3.80 3.65 14.34
N PRO A 247 4.65 4.01 15.32
CA PRO A 247 5.98 3.42 15.41
C PRO A 247 5.86 1.93 15.78
N LEU A 248 6.64 1.08 15.09
CA LEU A 248 6.74 -0.34 15.42
C LEU A 248 7.81 -0.58 16.47
N VAL A 249 7.61 -1.57 17.31
CA VAL A 249 8.56 -1.96 18.37
C VAL A 249 9.84 -2.54 17.77
N ARG A 250 9.72 -3.26 16.66
CA ARG A 250 10.84 -3.91 15.94
C ARG A 250 10.63 -3.87 14.44
N GLN A 251 11.71 -4.08 13.72
CA GLN A 251 11.63 -4.33 12.28
C GLN A 251 10.85 -5.63 12.02
N THR A 252 9.86 -5.54 11.12
CA THR A 252 8.99 -6.66 10.76
C THR A 252 9.11 -6.92 9.26
N ALA A 253 9.39 -8.16 8.87
CA ALA A 253 9.43 -8.52 7.46
C ALA A 253 8.03 -8.47 6.83
N LEU A 254 7.96 -8.19 5.53
CA LEU A 254 6.71 -8.03 4.79
C LEU A 254 5.80 -9.27 4.87
N ASP A 255 6.38 -10.44 5.05
CA ASP A 255 5.71 -11.74 5.09
C ASP A 255 5.69 -12.39 6.50
N ASP A 256 6.01 -11.63 7.53
CA ASP A 256 5.96 -12.11 8.92
C ASP A 256 4.51 -12.11 9.46
N TRP A 257 3.72 -13.07 8.97
CA TRP A 257 2.35 -13.27 9.46
C TRP A 257 2.26 -13.59 10.95
N LYS A 258 3.35 -14.06 11.57
CA LYS A 258 3.41 -14.32 13.02
C LYS A 258 3.44 -13.03 13.85
N ALA A 259 3.86 -11.92 13.25
CA ALA A 259 3.85 -10.61 13.89
C ALA A 259 2.44 -9.98 13.97
N ILE A 260 1.43 -10.54 13.30
CA ILE A 260 0.08 -9.95 13.23
C ILE A 260 -0.51 -9.62 14.61
N PRO A 261 -0.46 -10.49 15.64
CA PRO A 261 -0.99 -10.14 16.96
C PRO A 261 -0.30 -8.93 17.59
N GLU A 262 1.02 -8.81 17.43
CA GLU A 262 1.81 -7.66 17.90
C GLU A 262 1.44 -6.38 17.14
N LEU A 263 1.27 -6.48 15.81
CA LEU A 263 0.89 -5.35 14.96
C LEU A 263 -0.54 -4.88 15.27
N ILE A 264 -1.47 -5.80 15.52
CA ILE A 264 -2.84 -5.47 15.95
C ILE A 264 -2.79 -4.73 17.29
N LYS A 265 -2.07 -5.27 18.28
CA LYS A 265 -1.90 -4.63 19.58
C LYS A 265 -1.30 -3.23 19.47
N THR A 266 -0.25 -3.06 18.66
CA THR A 266 0.33 -1.74 18.39
C THR A 266 -0.70 -0.76 17.82
N ALA A 267 -1.56 -1.23 16.90
CA ALA A 267 -2.60 -0.41 16.31
C ALA A 267 -3.75 -0.12 17.29
N GLU A 268 -4.05 -1.03 18.23
CA GLU A 268 -5.06 -0.85 19.28
C GLU A 268 -4.59 0.13 20.35
N ASP A 269 -3.34 0.04 20.79
CA ASP A 269 -2.75 0.86 21.84
C ASP A 269 -2.38 2.28 21.34
N PHE A 270 -2.32 2.48 20.02
CA PHE A 270 -1.90 3.76 19.45
C PHE A 270 -2.91 4.87 19.73
N ASP A 271 -2.43 6.04 20.18
CA ASP A 271 -3.27 7.21 20.44
C ASP A 271 -3.80 7.80 19.12
N LEU A 272 -5.13 7.78 18.96
CA LEU A 272 -5.82 8.33 17.80
C LEU A 272 -6.42 9.72 18.04
N HIS A 273 -6.27 10.31 19.23
CA HIS A 273 -6.81 11.65 19.52
C HIS A 273 -6.40 12.70 18.48
N PRO A 274 -5.12 12.80 18.09
CA PRO A 274 -4.71 13.77 17.06
C PRO A 274 -5.40 13.53 15.69
N ALA A 275 -5.65 12.27 15.34
CA ALA A 275 -6.38 11.93 14.11
C ALA A 275 -7.87 12.31 14.22
N PHE A 276 -8.48 12.09 15.39
CA PHE A 276 -9.88 12.47 15.64
C PHE A 276 -10.07 13.98 15.57
N GLU A 277 -9.21 14.75 16.21
CA GLU A 277 -9.22 16.22 16.14
C GLU A 277 -9.05 16.71 14.70
N TRP A 278 -8.12 16.10 13.96
CA TRP A 278 -7.91 16.48 12.57
C TRP A 278 -9.14 16.16 11.69
N ILE A 279 -9.77 15.00 11.86
CA ILE A 279 -11.00 14.64 11.12
C ILE A 279 -12.12 15.63 11.46
N GLN A 280 -12.32 15.97 12.75
CA GLN A 280 -13.36 16.92 13.16
C GLN A 280 -13.15 18.33 12.60
N THR A 281 -11.90 18.76 12.43
CA THR A 281 -11.58 20.14 12.04
C THR A 281 -11.30 20.33 10.58
N GLN A 282 -10.81 19.32 9.90
CA GLN A 282 -10.33 19.45 8.52
C GLN A 282 -11.11 18.58 7.51
N TRP A 283 -11.79 17.51 7.95
CA TRP A 283 -12.45 16.58 7.02
C TRP A 283 -13.86 17.06 6.60
N ASN A 284 -14.56 17.81 7.47
CA ASN A 284 -15.90 18.34 7.21
C ASN A 284 -15.90 19.64 6.42
#